data_f3fdcecd3b39655d4acf508fee1664d8
#
_entry.id   f3fdcecd3b39655d4acf508fee1664d8
#
_cell.length_a   1.000
_cell.length_b   1.000
_cell.length_c   1.000
_cell.angle_alpha   90.00
_cell.angle_beta   90.00
_cell.angle_gamma   90.00
#
_symmetry.space_group_name_H-M   'P 1'
#
loop_
_entity.id
_entity.type
_entity.pdbx_description
1 polymer ?
#
loop_
_entity_poly.entity_id
_entity_poly.type
_entity_poly.pdbx_seq_one_letter_code
_entity_poly.pdbx_strand_id
1 'polypeptide(L)'
;MTGSDSPLRITVIGAGVVGCYLGGRLARHADVTLVGRPHVLDPIRAVGLTVESGEGEGDRLHVPADALTLATTPESVRRSDVILVCTKAGQTAAATEELVPFLRPGTIVVGMQNGLHSADQIRDGVRSTPVIAGVIPFNVARTGPATYRRTSRGEIRVAEHPLAAPLIRVMTEADLRVRATDDIQAVLHGLDVVGGA
;
A
#
# COMPACT_ATOMS: atom_id res chain seq x y z
N MET A 1 -27.57 11.65 -3.10
CA MET A 1 -26.39 10.89 -2.65
C MET A 1 -25.99 9.96 -3.79
N THR A 2 -25.22 10.45 -4.73
CA THR A 2 -24.71 9.68 -5.88
C THR A 2 -23.34 9.14 -5.50
N GLY A 3 -23.31 7.95 -4.89
CA GLY A 3 -22.07 7.18 -4.77
C GLY A 3 -21.63 6.83 -6.18
N SER A 4 -20.43 7.26 -6.57
CA SER A 4 -19.78 6.82 -7.81
C SER A 4 -19.64 5.28 -7.73
N ASP A 5 -20.30 4.58 -8.63
CA ASP A 5 -20.30 3.11 -8.73
C ASP A 5 -18.97 2.56 -9.28
N SER A 6 -17.98 3.44 -9.43
CA SER A 6 -16.65 3.10 -9.93
C SER A 6 -15.74 2.62 -8.80
N PRO A 7 -14.97 1.54 -9.00
CA PRO A 7 -14.04 1.04 -8.00
C PRO A 7 -13.00 2.11 -7.61
N LEU A 8 -12.56 2.06 -6.35
CA LEU A 8 -11.52 2.95 -5.84
C LEU A 8 -10.20 2.67 -6.59
N ARG A 9 -9.57 3.69 -7.14
CA ARG A 9 -8.31 3.56 -7.89
C ARG A 9 -7.13 3.75 -6.95
N ILE A 10 -6.39 2.69 -6.72
CA ILE A 10 -5.29 2.65 -5.77
C ILE A 10 -3.98 2.42 -6.52
N THR A 11 -3.02 3.33 -6.39
CA THR A 11 -1.65 3.09 -6.85
C THR A 11 -0.72 2.80 -5.68
N VAL A 12 -0.02 1.69 -5.76
CA VAL A 12 1.01 1.29 -4.80
C VAL A 12 2.38 1.69 -5.33
N ILE A 13 3.01 2.65 -4.69
CA ILE A 13 4.38 3.09 -4.99
C ILE A 13 5.35 2.25 -4.17
N GLY A 14 6.18 1.49 -4.86
CA GLY A 14 7.08 0.51 -4.26
C GLY A 14 6.48 -0.89 -4.25
N ALA A 15 6.49 -1.56 -5.42
CA ALA A 15 6.14 -2.97 -5.56
C ALA A 15 7.23 -3.87 -4.92
N GLY A 16 7.53 -3.66 -3.64
CA GLY A 16 8.31 -4.55 -2.80
C GLY A 16 7.43 -5.65 -2.21
N VAL A 17 7.93 -6.36 -1.19
CA VAL A 17 7.19 -7.49 -0.57
C VAL A 17 5.86 -7.02 0.03
N VAL A 18 5.85 -5.91 0.75
CA VAL A 18 4.64 -5.34 1.36
C VAL A 18 3.70 -4.77 0.29
N GLY A 19 4.24 -4.00 -0.66
CA GLY A 19 3.42 -3.39 -1.73
C GLY A 19 2.75 -4.43 -2.62
N CYS A 20 3.45 -5.50 -3.00
CA CYS A 20 2.85 -6.61 -3.75
C CYS A 20 1.78 -7.35 -2.94
N TYR A 21 2.03 -7.60 -1.64
CA TYR A 21 1.03 -8.24 -0.78
C TYR A 21 -0.24 -7.40 -0.67
N LEU A 22 -0.13 -6.11 -0.34
CA LEU A 22 -1.28 -5.21 -0.25
C LEU A 22 -2.01 -5.09 -1.59
N GLY A 23 -1.28 -4.82 -2.67
CA GLY A 23 -1.87 -4.68 -3.99
C GLY A 23 -2.60 -5.94 -4.45
N GLY A 24 -2.05 -7.11 -4.16
CA GLY A 24 -2.70 -8.38 -4.46
C GLY A 24 -3.99 -8.61 -3.66
N ARG A 25 -4.00 -8.27 -2.36
CA ARG A 25 -5.22 -8.35 -1.53
C ARG A 25 -6.31 -7.38 -2.02
N LEU A 26 -5.92 -6.16 -2.38
CA LEU A 26 -6.84 -5.10 -2.80
C LEU A 26 -7.42 -5.29 -4.21
N ALA A 27 -6.75 -6.03 -5.09
CA ALA A 27 -7.09 -6.11 -6.52
C ALA A 27 -8.48 -6.68 -6.84
N ARG A 28 -9.15 -7.36 -5.91
CA ARG A 28 -10.53 -7.83 -6.07
C ARG A 28 -11.59 -6.76 -5.73
N HIS A 29 -11.19 -5.69 -5.06
CA HIS A 29 -12.10 -4.70 -4.48
C HIS A 29 -11.80 -3.28 -4.96
N ALA A 30 -10.71 -3.11 -5.72
CA ALA A 30 -10.23 -1.82 -6.23
C ALA A 30 -9.49 -1.99 -7.56
N ASP A 31 -9.39 -0.91 -8.32
CA ASP A 31 -8.49 -0.84 -9.48
C ASP A 31 -7.06 -0.58 -8.96
N VAL A 32 -6.22 -1.60 -9.01
CA VAL A 32 -4.88 -1.53 -8.44
C VAL A 32 -3.82 -1.36 -9.51
N THR A 33 -2.97 -0.35 -9.33
CA THR A 33 -1.72 -0.18 -10.07
C THR A 33 -0.54 -0.45 -9.14
N LEU A 34 0.38 -1.34 -9.56
CA LEU A 34 1.66 -1.56 -8.90
C LEU A 34 2.77 -0.82 -9.64
N VAL A 35 3.45 0.10 -8.96
CA VAL A 35 4.62 0.80 -9.50
C VAL A 35 5.87 0.21 -8.87
N GLY A 36 6.75 -0.33 -9.72
CA GLY A 36 7.94 -1.01 -9.24
C GLY A 36 8.98 -1.31 -10.33
N ARG A 37 10.03 -1.98 -9.93
CA ARG A 37 11.15 -2.33 -10.83
C ARG A 37 10.79 -3.51 -11.73
N PRO A 38 11.32 -3.57 -12.97
CA PRO A 38 11.03 -4.65 -13.92
C PRO A 38 11.22 -6.05 -13.34
N HIS A 39 12.31 -6.31 -12.61
CA HIS A 39 12.61 -7.62 -12.02
C HIS A 39 11.56 -8.13 -10.99
N VAL A 40 10.70 -7.24 -10.49
CA VAL A 40 9.55 -7.58 -9.64
C VAL A 40 8.30 -7.74 -10.48
N LEU A 41 8.08 -6.82 -11.43
CA LEU A 41 6.84 -6.76 -12.22
C LEU A 41 6.79 -7.80 -13.33
N ASP A 42 7.93 -8.16 -13.94
CA ASP A 42 7.95 -9.12 -15.06
C ASP A 42 7.46 -10.52 -14.68
N PRO A 43 7.85 -11.10 -13.51
CA PRO A 43 7.22 -12.32 -13.04
C PRO A 43 5.70 -12.20 -12.83
N ILE A 44 5.23 -11.07 -12.29
CA ILE A 44 3.79 -10.83 -12.08
C ILE A 44 3.08 -10.73 -13.44
N ARG A 45 3.68 -10.08 -14.41
CA ARG A 45 3.14 -9.99 -15.79
C ARG A 45 3.01 -11.35 -16.46
N ALA A 46 3.97 -12.25 -16.18
CA ALA A 46 4.02 -13.58 -16.79
C ALA A 46 3.01 -14.56 -16.20
N VAL A 47 2.83 -14.56 -14.88
CA VAL A 47 2.07 -15.62 -14.18
C VAL A 47 1.00 -15.09 -13.20
N GLY A 48 0.75 -13.79 -13.15
CA GLY A 48 -0.10 -13.17 -12.14
C GLY A 48 0.59 -13.03 -10.81
N LEU A 49 -0.14 -12.50 -9.82
CA LEU A 49 0.34 -12.25 -8.46
C LEU A 49 -0.36 -13.19 -7.47
N THR A 50 0.41 -13.91 -6.68
CA THR A 50 -0.14 -14.75 -5.62
C THR A 50 0.20 -14.15 -4.26
N VAL A 51 -0.82 -14.04 -3.39
CA VAL A 51 -0.66 -13.58 -2.01
C VAL A 51 -1.27 -14.60 -1.04
N GLU A 52 -0.59 -14.81 0.10
CA GLU A 52 -0.97 -15.79 1.12
C GLU A 52 -0.97 -15.12 2.49
N SER A 53 -2.03 -15.28 3.30
CA SER A 53 -2.09 -14.66 4.64
C SER A 53 -1.28 -15.40 5.70
N GLY A 54 -0.92 -16.65 5.45
CA GLY A 54 -0.18 -17.49 6.40
C GLY A 54 -1.01 -18.03 7.58
N GLU A 55 -2.33 -17.84 7.60
CA GLU A 55 -3.21 -18.25 8.72
C GLU A 55 -3.96 -19.59 8.48
N GLY A 56 -3.58 -20.39 7.47
CA GLY A 56 -4.17 -21.72 7.23
C GLY A 56 -4.07 -22.19 5.79
N GLU A 57 -4.40 -23.46 5.59
CA GLU A 57 -4.63 -24.01 4.24
C GLU A 57 -5.88 -23.36 3.65
N GLY A 58 -5.73 -22.66 2.51
CA GLY A 58 -6.86 -22.05 1.78
C GLY A 58 -6.84 -20.53 1.67
N ASP A 59 -5.99 -19.81 2.41
CA ASP A 59 -5.88 -18.36 2.28
C ASP A 59 -4.80 -17.95 1.24
N ARG A 60 -4.89 -18.60 0.08
CA ARG A 60 -4.08 -18.30 -1.08
C ARG A 60 -4.94 -17.64 -2.14
N LEU A 61 -4.65 -16.38 -2.42
CA LEU A 61 -5.32 -15.60 -3.44
C LEU A 61 -4.41 -15.47 -4.67
N HIS A 62 -4.88 -15.94 -5.81
CA HIS A 62 -4.24 -15.67 -7.09
C HIS A 62 -4.98 -14.52 -7.81
N VAL A 63 -4.23 -13.52 -8.23
CA VAL A 63 -4.70 -12.36 -8.99
C VAL A 63 -4.12 -12.47 -10.40
N PRO A 64 -4.94 -12.63 -11.44
CA PRO A 64 -4.48 -12.64 -12.83
C PRO A 64 -3.74 -11.35 -13.19
N ALA A 65 -2.79 -11.43 -14.10
CA ALA A 65 -1.97 -10.27 -14.47
C ALA A 65 -2.78 -9.12 -15.07
N ASP A 66 -3.86 -9.41 -15.78
CA ASP A 66 -4.78 -8.45 -16.40
C ASP A 66 -5.72 -7.77 -15.40
N ALA A 67 -5.84 -8.30 -14.18
CA ALA A 67 -6.54 -7.64 -13.07
C ALA A 67 -5.69 -6.56 -12.37
N LEU A 68 -4.44 -6.35 -12.80
CA LEU A 68 -3.52 -5.38 -12.26
C LEU A 68 -2.96 -4.48 -13.35
N THR A 69 -2.80 -3.20 -13.07
CA THR A 69 -1.94 -2.35 -13.90
C THR A 69 -0.52 -2.40 -13.34
N LEU A 70 0.46 -2.72 -14.20
CA LEU A 70 1.87 -2.82 -13.82
C LEU A 70 2.67 -1.71 -14.51
N ALA A 71 3.24 -0.79 -13.74
CA ALA A 71 3.95 0.38 -14.23
C ALA A 71 5.37 0.48 -13.62
N THR A 72 6.32 0.96 -14.42
CA THR A 72 7.69 1.22 -13.97
C THR A 72 7.96 2.69 -13.64
N THR A 73 6.98 3.55 -13.93
CA THR A 73 7.04 5.00 -13.72
C THR A 73 5.86 5.48 -12.90
N PRO A 74 5.97 6.60 -12.16
CA PRO A 74 4.90 7.11 -11.31
C PRO A 74 3.77 7.82 -12.05
N GLU A 75 3.81 7.97 -13.38
CA GLU A 75 2.78 8.69 -14.17
C GLU A 75 1.37 8.12 -13.99
N SER A 76 1.28 6.83 -13.66
CA SER A 76 0.02 6.14 -13.37
C SER A 76 -0.77 6.78 -12.23
N VAL A 77 -0.12 7.48 -11.30
CA VAL A 77 -0.79 8.16 -10.16
C VAL A 77 -1.75 9.27 -10.62
N ARG A 78 -1.65 9.75 -11.86
CA ARG A 78 -2.62 10.71 -12.44
C ARG A 78 -4.08 10.24 -12.37
N ARG A 79 -4.31 8.94 -12.25
CA ARG A 79 -5.65 8.35 -12.17
C ARG A 79 -6.04 7.91 -10.78
N SER A 80 -5.15 8.05 -9.79
CA SER A 80 -5.33 7.51 -8.45
C SER A 80 -6.23 8.39 -7.59
N ASP A 81 -7.10 7.74 -6.84
CA ASP A 81 -7.82 8.34 -5.73
C ASP A 81 -6.97 8.23 -4.46
N VAL A 82 -6.25 7.10 -4.33
CA VAL A 82 -5.36 6.81 -3.21
C VAL A 82 -4.00 6.36 -3.72
N ILE A 83 -2.93 6.86 -3.13
CA ILE A 83 -1.56 6.43 -3.36
C ILE A 83 -1.03 5.80 -2.06
N LEU A 84 -0.68 4.52 -2.08
CA LEU A 84 -0.01 3.84 -0.98
C LEU A 84 1.50 3.88 -1.19
N VAL A 85 2.24 4.54 -0.29
CA VAL A 85 3.71 4.58 -0.35
C VAL A 85 4.26 3.43 0.49
N CYS A 86 4.79 2.41 -0.19
CA CYS A 86 5.35 1.18 0.38
C CYS A 86 6.85 1.03 0.11
N THR A 87 7.54 2.12 -0.16
CA THR A 87 9.00 2.13 -0.37
C THR A 87 9.75 1.91 0.95
N LYS A 88 11.02 1.51 0.86
CA LYS A 88 11.89 1.50 2.05
C LYS A 88 12.14 2.93 2.51
N ALA A 89 12.31 3.15 3.82
CA ALA A 89 12.47 4.48 4.41
C ALA A 89 13.51 5.36 3.70
N GLY A 90 14.68 4.82 3.35
CA GLY A 90 15.72 5.58 2.62
C GLY A 90 15.38 5.95 1.16
N GLN A 91 14.26 5.49 0.62
CA GLN A 91 13.81 5.78 -0.76
C GLN A 91 12.55 6.66 -0.79
N THR A 92 11.99 6.99 0.36
CA THR A 92 10.69 7.67 0.46
C THR A 92 10.75 9.07 -0.13
N ALA A 93 11.73 9.88 0.24
CA ALA A 93 11.85 11.26 -0.23
C ALA A 93 11.92 11.31 -1.77
N ALA A 94 12.85 10.57 -2.37
CA ALA A 94 13.02 10.55 -3.83
C ALA A 94 11.74 10.04 -4.54
N ALA A 95 11.16 8.94 -4.05
CA ALA A 95 9.92 8.40 -4.62
C ALA A 95 8.75 9.39 -4.53
N THR A 96 8.70 10.17 -3.43
CA THR A 96 7.64 11.17 -3.23
C THR A 96 7.81 12.38 -4.15
N GLU A 97 9.04 12.86 -4.33
CA GLU A 97 9.34 13.95 -5.27
C GLU A 97 8.95 13.59 -6.70
N GLU A 98 9.18 12.35 -7.13
CA GLU A 98 8.78 11.86 -8.45
C GLU A 98 7.25 11.85 -8.67
N LEU A 99 6.43 11.81 -7.59
CA LEU A 99 4.97 11.84 -7.70
C LEU A 99 4.41 13.24 -7.98
N VAL A 100 5.08 14.29 -7.51
CA VAL A 100 4.56 15.66 -7.50
C VAL A 100 3.99 16.13 -8.83
N PRO A 101 4.65 15.90 -10.00
CA PRO A 101 4.13 16.36 -11.30
C PRO A 101 2.83 15.67 -11.73
N PHE A 102 2.45 14.59 -11.05
CA PHE A 102 1.35 13.72 -11.45
C PHE A 102 0.18 13.74 -10.45
N LEU A 103 0.36 14.37 -9.28
CA LEU A 103 -0.68 14.48 -8.26
C LEU A 103 -1.86 15.34 -8.75
N ARG A 104 -3.07 14.96 -8.37
CA ARG A 104 -4.30 15.67 -8.71
C ARG A 104 -5.03 16.13 -7.45
N PRO A 105 -5.85 17.20 -7.55
CA PRO A 105 -6.79 17.53 -6.50
C PRO A 105 -7.69 16.35 -6.15
N GLY A 106 -7.89 16.11 -4.87
CA GLY A 106 -8.70 14.99 -4.37
C GLY A 106 -7.98 13.66 -4.19
N THR A 107 -6.74 13.51 -4.70
CA THR A 107 -5.90 12.36 -4.38
C THR A 107 -5.40 12.45 -2.94
N ILE A 108 -5.33 11.33 -2.23
CA ILE A 108 -4.67 11.21 -0.92
C ILE A 108 -3.42 10.33 -1.02
N VAL A 109 -2.42 10.64 -0.22
CA VAL A 109 -1.21 9.81 -0.09
C VAL A 109 -1.20 9.18 1.29
N VAL A 110 -1.03 7.88 1.35
CA VAL A 110 -0.97 7.11 2.61
C VAL A 110 0.40 6.47 2.72
N GLY A 111 1.18 6.89 3.70
CA GLY A 111 2.47 6.26 4.02
C GLY A 111 2.22 4.94 4.73
N MET A 112 2.70 3.83 4.18
CA MET A 112 2.56 2.48 4.73
C MET A 112 3.90 1.94 5.21
N GLN A 113 4.61 2.75 5.99
CA GLN A 113 5.96 2.47 6.45
C GLN A 113 6.02 2.54 7.97
N ASN A 114 6.84 1.69 8.59
CA ASN A 114 6.96 1.59 10.04
C ASN A 114 7.91 2.64 10.67
N GLY A 115 8.41 3.61 9.90
CA GLY A 115 9.32 4.65 10.40
C GLY A 115 8.58 5.88 10.94
N LEU A 116 8.99 6.37 12.11
CA LEU A 116 8.41 7.54 12.80
C LEU A 116 8.32 8.79 11.92
N HIS A 117 9.29 9.00 11.04
CA HIS A 117 9.39 10.20 10.20
C HIS A 117 8.90 10.00 8.76
N SER A 118 8.43 8.80 8.41
CA SER A 118 8.07 8.49 7.03
C SER A 118 6.93 9.36 6.50
N ALA A 119 5.92 9.60 7.31
CA ALA A 119 4.79 10.46 6.93
C ALA A 119 5.19 11.92 6.79
N ASP A 120 6.13 12.42 7.60
CA ASP A 120 6.63 13.79 7.51
C ASP A 120 7.46 13.98 6.24
N GLN A 121 8.34 13.02 5.91
CA GLN A 121 9.08 13.02 4.64
C GLN A 121 8.14 13.07 3.42
N ILE A 122 7.02 12.32 3.47
CA ILE A 122 6.02 12.37 2.41
C ILE A 122 5.35 13.75 2.36
N ARG A 123 4.95 14.32 3.51
CA ARG A 123 4.32 15.66 3.59
C ARG A 123 5.22 16.74 3.01
N ASP A 124 6.50 16.71 3.35
CA ASP A 124 7.50 17.67 2.83
C ASP A 124 7.61 17.60 1.30
N GLY A 125 7.53 16.39 0.73
CA GLY A 125 7.58 16.17 -0.71
C GLY A 125 6.32 16.64 -1.45
N VAL A 126 5.12 16.26 -0.99
CA VAL A 126 3.86 16.48 -1.74
C VAL A 126 3.09 17.75 -1.36
N ARG A 127 3.55 18.50 -0.38
CA ARG A 127 3.11 19.83 0.15
C ARG A 127 1.60 20.12 0.18
N SER A 128 0.88 20.02 -0.95
CA SER A 128 -0.54 20.39 -1.06
C SER A 128 -1.49 19.19 -1.10
N THR A 129 -0.97 17.98 -1.04
CA THR A 129 -1.76 16.74 -1.07
C THR A 129 -1.95 16.21 0.35
N PRO A 130 -3.18 15.81 0.75
CA PRO A 130 -3.39 15.20 2.06
C PRO A 130 -2.53 13.94 2.24
N VAL A 131 -1.75 13.91 3.34
CA VAL A 131 -0.90 12.77 3.70
C VAL A 131 -1.38 12.16 5.00
N ILE A 132 -1.71 10.89 4.95
CA ILE A 132 -2.21 10.10 6.07
C ILE A 132 -1.13 9.08 6.45
N ALA A 133 -0.79 9.01 7.72
CA ALA A 133 0.14 8.01 8.22
C ALA A 133 -0.55 6.65 8.34
N GLY A 134 0.12 5.61 7.93
CA GLY A 134 -0.29 4.22 8.12
C GLY A 134 0.89 3.37 8.59
N VAL A 135 0.58 2.28 9.26
CA VAL A 135 1.57 1.35 9.83
C VAL A 135 1.18 -0.07 9.49
N ILE A 136 2.15 -0.86 9.04
CA ILE A 136 2.01 -2.29 8.76
C ILE A 136 2.85 -3.09 9.76
N PRO A 137 2.24 -3.58 10.87
CA PRO A 137 2.97 -4.23 11.95
C PRO A 137 3.15 -5.74 11.73
N PHE A 138 3.22 -6.17 10.48
CA PHE A 138 3.47 -7.55 10.12
C PHE A 138 4.54 -7.68 9.04
N ASN A 139 5.16 -8.83 8.96
CA ASN A 139 6.16 -9.15 7.98
C ASN A 139 5.57 -9.86 6.76
N VAL A 140 6.14 -9.60 5.61
CA VAL A 140 5.84 -10.28 4.35
C VAL A 140 7.13 -10.83 3.77
N ALA A 141 7.12 -12.08 3.33
CA ALA A 141 8.22 -12.73 2.63
C ALA A 141 7.83 -13.01 1.17
N ARG A 142 8.79 -12.92 0.27
CA ARG A 142 8.67 -13.43 -1.09
C ARG A 142 9.01 -14.92 -1.07
N THR A 143 8.04 -15.77 -1.41
CA THR A 143 8.18 -17.25 -1.39
C THR A 143 8.27 -17.87 -2.78
N GLY A 144 8.13 -17.04 -3.82
CA GLY A 144 8.26 -17.45 -5.22
C GLY A 144 8.44 -16.24 -6.14
N PRO A 145 8.59 -16.44 -7.45
CA PRO A 145 8.84 -15.35 -8.41
C PRO A 145 7.80 -14.21 -8.34
N ALA A 146 6.52 -14.57 -8.12
CA ALA A 146 5.40 -13.64 -7.98
C ALA A 146 4.49 -14.03 -6.80
N THR A 147 5.05 -14.66 -5.76
CA THR A 147 4.31 -15.13 -4.58
C THR A 147 4.82 -14.43 -3.32
N TYR A 148 3.89 -13.87 -2.56
CA TYR A 148 4.17 -13.10 -1.35
C TYR A 148 3.30 -13.61 -0.21
N ARG A 149 3.94 -13.98 0.92
CA ARG A 149 3.27 -14.53 2.10
C ARG A 149 3.45 -13.62 3.30
N ARG A 150 2.37 -13.30 3.99
CA ARG A 150 2.43 -12.71 5.31
C ARG A 150 2.96 -13.75 6.32
N THR A 151 3.99 -13.41 7.07
CA THR A 151 4.69 -14.35 7.96
C THR A 151 4.49 -14.05 9.44
N SER A 152 3.89 -12.91 9.77
CA SER A 152 3.54 -12.57 11.16
C SER A 152 2.16 -11.94 11.25
N ARG A 153 1.58 -11.98 12.46
CA ARG A 153 0.30 -11.34 12.75
C ARG A 153 0.49 -9.84 12.96
N GLY A 154 -0.59 -9.09 12.76
CA GLY A 154 -0.64 -7.66 12.99
C GLY A 154 -1.90 -7.05 12.37
N GLU A 155 -2.33 -5.92 12.89
CA GLU A 155 -3.45 -5.15 12.40
C GLU A 155 -2.94 -3.83 11.83
N ILE A 156 -3.21 -3.55 10.57
CA ILE A 156 -2.85 -2.27 9.93
C ILE A 156 -3.48 -1.14 10.71
N ARG A 157 -2.70 -0.11 11.00
CA ARG A 157 -3.20 1.13 11.60
C ARG A 157 -3.12 2.25 10.59
N VAL A 158 -4.15 3.05 10.52
CA VAL A 158 -4.23 4.25 9.67
C VAL A 158 -4.65 5.40 10.56
N ALA A 159 -3.96 6.53 10.49
CA ALA A 159 -4.34 7.72 11.25
C ALA A 159 -5.77 8.13 10.91
N GLU A 160 -6.55 8.52 11.92
CA GLU A 160 -7.91 9.01 11.72
C GLU A 160 -7.91 10.22 10.79
N HIS A 161 -8.65 10.08 9.70
CA HIS A 161 -8.86 11.14 8.73
C HIS A 161 -10.11 10.86 7.91
N PRO A 162 -11.00 11.84 7.67
CA PRO A 162 -12.24 11.62 6.92
C PRO A 162 -12.01 11.02 5.52
N LEU A 163 -10.93 11.42 4.86
CA LEU A 163 -10.58 10.93 3.52
C LEU A 163 -10.03 9.48 3.51
N ALA A 164 -9.69 8.90 4.67
CA ALA A 164 -9.23 7.51 4.77
C ALA A 164 -10.37 6.48 4.73
N ALA A 165 -11.61 6.89 4.98
CA ALA A 165 -12.74 5.98 5.11
C ALA A 165 -12.96 5.08 3.89
N PRO A 166 -12.87 5.53 2.62
CA PRO A 166 -12.99 4.65 1.45
C PRO A 166 -11.89 3.59 1.39
N LEU A 167 -10.65 3.96 1.72
CA LEU A 167 -9.52 3.03 1.75
C LEU A 167 -9.70 1.98 2.84
N ILE A 168 -10.06 2.39 4.06
CA ILE A 168 -10.29 1.47 5.19
C ILE A 168 -11.39 0.46 4.85
N ARG A 169 -12.48 0.91 4.22
CA ARG A 169 -13.55 0.02 3.76
C ARG A 169 -13.02 -1.02 2.78
N VAL A 170 -12.34 -0.61 1.72
CA VAL A 170 -11.78 -1.52 0.71
C VAL A 170 -10.75 -2.48 1.30
N MET A 171 -9.90 -2.01 2.23
CA MET A 171 -8.98 -2.89 2.96
C MET A 171 -9.71 -3.94 3.79
N THR A 172 -10.81 -3.57 4.45
CA THR A 172 -11.63 -4.50 5.24
C THR A 172 -12.32 -5.54 4.33
N GLU A 173 -12.88 -5.12 3.20
CA GLU A 173 -13.47 -6.00 2.19
C GLU A 173 -12.43 -6.97 1.60
N ALA A 174 -11.18 -6.53 1.49
CA ALA A 174 -10.03 -7.33 1.05
C ALA A 174 -9.47 -8.27 2.15
N ASP A 175 -10.17 -8.39 3.27
CA ASP A 175 -9.76 -9.21 4.42
C ASP A 175 -8.39 -8.80 4.99
N LEU A 176 -8.09 -7.52 4.89
CA LEU A 176 -6.98 -6.91 5.60
C LEU A 176 -7.49 -6.39 6.95
N ARG A 177 -6.91 -6.89 8.05
CA ARG A 177 -7.24 -6.34 9.38
C ARG A 177 -6.70 -4.91 9.44
N VAL A 178 -7.59 -3.94 9.46
CA VAL A 178 -7.25 -2.51 9.48
C VAL A 178 -8.13 -1.77 10.48
N ARG A 179 -7.54 -0.80 11.18
CA ARG A 179 -8.24 0.09 12.10
C ARG A 179 -7.71 1.52 11.99
N ALA A 180 -8.62 2.49 12.06
CA ALA A 180 -8.25 3.88 12.29
C ALA A 180 -7.76 4.09 13.74
N THR A 181 -6.84 5.02 13.94
CA THR A 181 -6.34 5.40 15.27
C THR A 181 -6.09 6.90 15.32
N ASP A 182 -6.44 7.51 16.44
CA ASP A 182 -6.16 8.91 16.77
C ASP A 182 -4.70 9.13 17.21
N ASP A 183 -4.03 8.07 17.70
CA ASP A 183 -2.63 8.11 18.13
C ASP A 183 -1.74 7.15 17.31
N ILE A 184 -1.47 7.52 16.06
CA ILE A 184 -0.58 6.77 15.19
C ILE A 184 0.87 6.82 15.69
N GLN A 185 1.25 7.86 16.42
CA GLN A 185 2.61 8.01 16.93
C GLN A 185 2.89 6.99 18.05
N ALA A 186 1.96 6.76 18.95
CA ALA A 186 2.11 5.70 19.97
C ALA A 186 2.26 4.32 19.32
N VAL A 187 1.53 4.04 18.24
CA VAL A 187 1.67 2.78 17.50
C VAL A 187 3.07 2.65 16.89
N LEU A 188 3.59 3.70 16.26
CA LEU A 188 4.93 3.71 15.66
C LEU A 188 6.03 3.52 16.71
N HIS A 189 5.96 4.22 17.84
CA HIS A 189 6.92 4.05 18.96
C HIS A 189 6.90 2.62 19.51
N GLY A 190 5.72 2.00 19.61
CA GLY A 190 5.60 0.62 20.09
C GLY A 190 6.28 -0.40 19.16
N LEU A 191 6.37 -0.13 17.87
CA LEU A 191 7.05 -1.01 16.90
C LEU A 191 8.58 -0.88 16.96
N ASP A 192 9.11 0.32 17.19
CA ASP A 192 10.56 0.55 17.29
C ASP A 192 11.18 -0.15 18.51
N VAL A 193 10.41 -0.29 19.60
CA VAL A 193 10.86 -1.02 20.82
C VAL A 193 10.94 -2.53 20.60
N VAL A 194 10.12 -3.10 19.71
CA VAL A 194 10.08 -4.55 19.45
C VAL A 194 11.04 -4.97 18.33
N GLY A 195 11.41 -4.05 17.45
CA GLY A 195 12.32 -4.30 16.32
C GLY A 195 13.81 -4.13 16.61
N GLY A 196 14.17 -3.67 17.79
CA GLY A 196 15.55 -3.36 18.23
C GLY A 196 16.25 -4.44 19.08
N ALA A 197 15.75 -5.67 19.09
CA ALA A 197 16.36 -6.80 19.83
C ALA A 197 16.93 -7.86 18.87
#